data_cd399f9a93db93199e967df8cf7df3dc
#
_entry.id   cd399f9a93db93199e967df8cf7df3dc
#
_cell.length_a   1.000
_cell.length_b   1.000
_cell.length_c   1.000
_cell.angle_alpha   90.00
_cell.angle_beta   90.00
_cell.angle_gamma   90.00
#
_symmetry.space_group_name_H-M   'P 1'
#
loop_
_entity.id
_entity.type
_entity.pdbx_description
1 polymer ?
#
loop_
_entity_poly.entity_id
_entity_poly.type
_entity_poly.pdbx_seq_one_letter_code
_entity_poly.pdbx_strand_id
1 'polypeptide(L)'
;MGVRKKNAADARKEANKSKYFAVLKNCPTSPRKMRLLADLIRGKEVYTALNILKFNPKEASGRLEKLLASAISNYEAKTGQRPEDSNLVVKEIFVDSALQMKRLR
;
A
#
# COMPACT_ATOMS: atom_id res chain seq x y z
N MET A 1 -19.70 -19.53 -21.96
CA MET A 1 -19.46 -19.64 -20.51
C MET A 1 -18.30 -18.82 -19.97
N GLY A 2 -17.39 -18.33 -20.76
CA GLY A 2 -16.29 -17.49 -20.29
C GLY A 2 -16.53 -15.96 -20.36
N VAL A 3 -17.64 -15.53 -20.95
CA VAL A 3 -17.85 -14.11 -21.27
C VAL A 3 -17.98 -13.24 -20.03
N ARG A 4 -18.76 -13.67 -19.04
CA ARG A 4 -18.92 -12.90 -17.79
C ARG A 4 -17.60 -12.75 -17.03
N LYS A 5 -16.84 -13.84 -16.90
CA LYS A 5 -15.54 -13.82 -16.24
C LYS A 5 -14.54 -12.96 -17.00
N LYS A 6 -14.53 -13.06 -18.32
CA LYS A 6 -13.68 -12.26 -19.19
C LYS A 6 -14.02 -10.77 -19.07
N ASN A 7 -15.30 -10.42 -19.14
CA ASN A 7 -15.73 -9.03 -19.02
C ASN A 7 -15.42 -8.46 -17.65
N ALA A 8 -15.58 -9.23 -16.58
CA ALA A 8 -15.23 -8.81 -15.23
C ALA A 8 -13.72 -8.61 -15.10
N ALA A 9 -12.91 -9.50 -15.68
CA ALA A 9 -11.46 -9.37 -15.67
C ALA A 9 -11.00 -8.15 -16.46
N ASP A 10 -11.57 -7.92 -17.63
CA ASP A 10 -11.24 -6.76 -18.47
C ASP A 10 -11.63 -5.46 -17.77
N ALA A 11 -12.79 -5.41 -17.12
CA ALA A 11 -13.23 -4.26 -16.35
C ALA A 11 -12.28 -3.96 -15.19
N ARG A 12 -11.80 -4.99 -14.49
CA ARG A 12 -10.81 -4.83 -13.42
C ARG A 12 -9.48 -4.31 -13.94
N LYS A 13 -9.02 -4.83 -15.08
CA LYS A 13 -7.77 -4.36 -15.70
C LYS A 13 -7.86 -2.89 -16.07
N GLU A 14 -8.97 -2.45 -16.65
CA GLU A 14 -9.17 -1.05 -17.01
C GLU A 14 -9.26 -0.15 -15.79
N ALA A 15 -9.99 -0.58 -14.75
CA ALA A 15 -10.06 0.14 -13.49
C ALA A 15 -8.66 0.28 -12.86
N ASN A 16 -7.84 -0.76 -12.94
CA ASN A 16 -6.50 -0.75 -12.37
C ASN A 16 -5.52 0.16 -13.13
N LYS A 17 -5.79 0.48 -14.39
CA LYS A 17 -4.95 1.42 -15.14
C LYS A 17 -4.93 2.82 -14.54
N SER A 18 -6.03 3.22 -13.90
CA SER A 18 -6.13 4.53 -13.25
C SER A 18 -5.83 4.48 -11.75
N LYS A 19 -5.51 3.32 -11.22
CA LYS A 19 -5.16 3.15 -9.80
C LYS A 19 -3.65 3.00 -9.64
N TYR A 20 -3.14 3.58 -8.57
CA TYR A 20 -1.73 3.55 -8.22
C TYR A 20 -1.62 2.93 -6.84
N PHE A 21 -1.01 1.74 -6.76
CA PHE A 21 -0.95 1.00 -5.51
C PHE A 21 0.34 0.19 -5.41
N ALA A 22 0.63 -0.25 -4.21
CA ALA A 22 1.71 -1.17 -3.93
C ALA A 22 1.25 -2.20 -2.90
N VAL A 23 1.81 -3.38 -2.95
CA VAL A 23 1.47 -4.49 -2.04
C VAL A 23 2.74 -5.04 -1.42
N LEU A 24 2.76 -5.13 -0.11
CA LEU A 24 3.82 -5.77 0.65
C LEU A 24 3.35 -7.17 1.05
N LYS A 25 4.03 -8.19 0.54
CA LYS A 25 3.74 -9.59 0.83
C LYS A 25 4.78 -10.16 1.79
N ASN A 26 4.38 -11.18 2.54
CA ASN A 26 5.28 -11.92 3.44
C ASN A 26 5.93 -11.02 4.49
N CYS A 27 5.17 -10.07 5.02
CA CYS A 27 5.65 -9.20 6.08
C CYS A 27 5.63 -9.96 7.42
N PRO A 28 6.78 -10.10 8.11
CA PRO A 28 6.84 -10.86 9.36
C PRO A 28 6.25 -10.14 10.57
N THR A 29 5.90 -8.87 10.41
CA THR A 29 5.33 -8.09 11.51
C THR A 29 3.87 -8.46 11.73
N SER A 30 3.43 -8.47 13.00
CA SER A 30 2.04 -8.72 13.36
C SER A 30 1.09 -7.75 12.66
N PRO A 31 -0.06 -8.23 12.11
CA PRO A 31 -1.04 -7.34 11.51
C PRO A 31 -1.53 -6.24 12.46
N ARG A 32 -1.68 -6.56 13.73
CA ARG A 32 -2.11 -5.62 14.75
C ARG A 32 -1.16 -4.41 14.87
N LYS A 33 0.15 -4.68 14.88
CA LYS A 33 1.18 -3.64 14.96
C LYS A 33 1.23 -2.81 13.69
N MET A 34 1.08 -3.45 12.53
CA MET A 34 1.06 -2.74 11.25
C MET A 34 -0.17 -1.86 11.10
N ARG A 35 -1.33 -2.31 11.60
CA ARG A 35 -2.58 -1.53 11.54
C ARG A 35 -2.50 -0.23 12.32
N LEU A 36 -1.81 -0.22 13.44
CA LEU A 36 -1.61 1.01 14.20
C LEU A 36 -0.91 2.08 13.37
N LEU A 37 0.13 1.69 12.64
CA LEU A 37 0.87 2.61 11.78
C LEU A 37 0.07 2.99 10.54
N ALA A 38 -0.67 2.05 9.97
CA ALA A 38 -1.53 2.33 8.82
C ALA A 38 -2.60 3.36 9.16
N ASP A 39 -3.16 3.29 10.36
CA ASP A 39 -4.15 4.26 10.82
C ASP A 39 -3.58 5.67 10.96
N LEU A 40 -2.29 5.80 11.30
CA LEU A 40 -1.62 7.09 11.41
C LEU A 40 -1.50 7.82 10.07
N ILE A 41 -1.35 7.09 8.98
CA ILE A 41 -1.08 7.67 7.66
C ILE A 41 -2.31 7.71 6.75
N ARG A 42 -3.40 7.06 7.14
CA ARG A 42 -4.61 7.04 6.31
C ARG A 42 -5.18 8.43 6.12
N GLY A 43 -5.42 8.81 4.88
CA GLY A 43 -5.95 10.12 4.53
C GLY A 43 -4.95 11.26 4.58
N LYS A 44 -3.69 10.99 4.84
CA LYS A 44 -2.64 12.00 4.89
C LYS A 44 -2.01 12.20 3.53
N GLU A 45 -1.48 13.41 3.30
CA GLU A 45 -0.66 13.66 2.13
C GLU A 45 0.57 12.74 2.14
N VAL A 46 0.99 12.31 0.95
CA VAL A 46 2.06 11.32 0.81
C VAL A 46 3.35 11.74 1.50
N TYR A 47 3.79 12.97 1.32
CA TYR A 47 5.05 13.42 1.94
C TYR A 47 4.92 13.57 3.45
N THR A 48 3.75 14.00 3.93
CA THR A 48 3.45 14.04 5.37
C THR A 48 3.47 12.62 5.95
N ALA A 49 2.87 11.67 5.24
CA ALA A 49 2.88 10.26 5.64
C ALA A 49 4.30 9.69 5.69
N LEU A 50 5.13 9.99 4.69
CA LEU A 50 6.53 9.55 4.68
C LEU A 50 7.30 10.11 5.88
N ASN A 51 7.09 11.36 6.21
CA ASN A 51 7.76 11.99 7.37
C ASN A 51 7.29 11.37 8.69
N ILE A 52 6.00 11.09 8.83
CA ILE A 52 5.47 10.41 10.01
C ILE A 52 6.13 9.03 10.18
N LEU A 53 6.24 8.27 9.11
CA LEU A 53 6.85 6.93 9.15
C LEU A 53 8.35 6.99 9.39
N LYS A 54 9.05 7.96 8.79
CA LYS A 54 10.48 8.11 8.92
C LYS A 54 10.91 8.40 10.36
N PHE A 55 10.16 9.23 11.06
CA PHE A 55 10.49 9.65 12.42
C PHE A 55 9.82 8.81 13.51
N ASN A 56 9.03 7.80 13.12
CA ASN A 56 8.41 6.89 14.08
C ASN A 56 9.43 5.86 14.55
N PRO A 57 9.60 5.66 15.87
CA PRO A 57 10.61 4.73 16.40
C PRO A 57 10.27 3.26 16.22
N LYS A 58 9.06 2.91 15.81
CA LYS A 58 8.65 1.51 15.63
C LYS A 58 9.31 0.91 14.38
N GLU A 59 9.78 -0.33 14.52
CA GLU A 59 10.44 -1.06 13.42
C GLU A 59 9.53 -1.21 12.20
N ALA A 60 8.25 -1.48 12.43
CA ALA A 60 7.29 -1.67 11.34
C ALA A 60 7.12 -0.44 10.44
N SER A 61 7.43 0.76 10.96
CA SER A 61 7.31 1.98 10.17
C SER A 61 8.26 2.02 8.98
N GLY A 62 9.46 1.45 9.10
CA GLY A 62 10.41 1.35 8.00
C GLY A 62 9.88 0.54 6.83
N ARG A 63 9.13 -0.51 7.11
CA ARG A 63 8.51 -1.34 6.07
C ARG A 63 7.39 -0.61 5.34
N LEU A 64 6.55 0.12 6.08
CA LEU A 64 5.50 0.94 5.48
C LEU A 64 6.09 2.10 4.69
N GLU A 65 7.17 2.71 5.16
CA GLU A 65 7.87 3.77 4.43
C GLU A 65 8.33 3.29 3.07
N LYS A 66 8.96 2.12 3.00
CA LYS A 66 9.39 1.51 1.74
C LYS A 66 8.21 1.19 0.83
N LEU A 67 7.13 0.67 1.39
CA LEU A 67 5.93 0.35 0.64
C LEU A 67 5.32 1.61 0.03
N LEU A 68 5.23 2.68 0.80
CA LEU A 68 4.71 3.96 0.32
C LEU A 68 5.61 4.55 -0.77
N ALA A 69 6.92 4.48 -0.60
CA ALA A 69 7.87 4.91 -1.62
C ALA A 69 7.71 4.11 -2.91
N SER A 70 7.46 2.80 -2.79
CA SER A 70 7.16 1.95 -3.95
C SER A 70 5.89 2.38 -4.67
N ALA A 71 4.84 2.72 -3.94
CA ALA A 71 3.59 3.20 -4.52
C ALA A 71 3.80 4.52 -5.28
N ILE A 72 4.59 5.43 -4.73
CA ILE A 72 4.95 6.69 -5.39
C ILE A 72 5.71 6.42 -6.68
N SER A 73 6.67 5.50 -6.66
CA SER A 73 7.42 5.12 -7.86
C SER A 73 6.51 4.51 -8.92
N ASN A 74 5.52 3.73 -8.52
CA ASN A 74 4.53 3.17 -9.44
C ASN A 74 3.69 4.27 -10.09
N TYR A 75 3.35 5.30 -9.32
CA TYR A 75 2.65 6.46 -9.86
C TYR A 75 3.48 7.17 -10.94
N GLU A 76 4.76 7.44 -10.65
CA GLU A 76 5.66 8.06 -11.63
C GLU A 76 5.79 7.23 -12.90
N ALA A 77 5.92 5.91 -12.74
CA ALA A 77 6.09 5.00 -13.89
C ALA A 77 4.84 4.98 -14.78
N LYS A 78 3.65 5.07 -14.19
CA LYS A 78 2.40 5.04 -14.94
C LYS A 78 2.05 6.36 -15.61
N THR A 79 2.29 7.48 -14.93
CA THR A 79 1.87 8.79 -15.41
C THR A 79 2.98 9.59 -16.05
N GLY A 80 4.23 9.30 -15.73
CA GLY A 80 5.37 10.11 -16.15
C GLY A 80 5.46 11.46 -15.44
N GLN A 81 4.54 11.75 -14.53
CA GLN A 81 4.52 13.02 -13.80
C GLN A 81 5.30 12.88 -12.49
N ARG A 82 5.90 13.98 -12.05
CA ARG A 82 6.57 14.02 -10.76
C ARG A 82 5.53 14.02 -9.64
N PRO A 83 5.70 13.21 -8.58
CA PRO A 83 4.77 13.23 -7.45
C PRO A 83 4.72 14.58 -6.74
N GLU A 84 5.81 15.35 -6.83
CA GLU A 84 5.90 16.70 -6.24
C GLU A 84 4.92 17.69 -6.86
N ASP A 85 4.63 17.52 -8.16
CA ASP A 85 3.72 18.38 -8.90
C ASP A 85 2.25 17.98 -8.73
N SER A 86 2.00 16.84 -8.08
CA SER A 86 0.67 16.30 -7.85
C SER A 86 0.43 16.16 -6.35
N ASN A 87 -0.74 16.59 -5.88
CA ASN A 87 -1.10 16.43 -4.47
C ASN A 87 -1.59 15.02 -4.22
N LEU A 88 -0.65 14.11 -4.00
CA LEU A 88 -0.97 12.71 -3.72
C LEU A 88 -1.36 12.53 -2.26
N VAL A 89 -2.40 11.74 -2.04
CA VAL A 89 -2.94 11.43 -0.71
C VAL A 89 -3.05 9.92 -0.57
N VAL A 90 -2.81 9.42 0.64
CA VAL A 90 -3.05 8.01 0.97
C VAL A 90 -4.57 7.84 1.11
N LYS A 91 -5.20 7.37 0.04
CA LYS A 91 -6.65 7.21 -0.01
C LYS A 91 -7.12 6.01 0.79
N GLU A 92 -6.50 4.87 0.53
CA GLU A 92 -6.83 3.61 1.18
C GLU A 92 -5.55 2.90 1.59
N ILE A 93 -5.54 2.39 2.80
CA ILE A 93 -4.49 1.51 3.29
C ILE A 93 -5.12 0.50 4.26
N PHE A 94 -4.77 -0.75 4.09
CA PHE A 94 -5.27 -1.81 4.97
C PHE A 94 -4.24 -2.92 5.11
N VAL A 95 -4.38 -3.68 6.17
CA VAL A 95 -3.50 -4.81 6.50
C VAL A 95 -4.35 -6.05 6.69
N ASP A 96 -4.11 -7.04 5.87
CA ASP A 96 -4.81 -8.33 5.96
C ASP A 96 -4.00 -9.32 6.79
N SER A 97 -4.71 -10.21 7.48
CA SER A 97 -4.08 -11.30 8.21
C SER A 97 -3.58 -12.36 7.23
N ALA A 98 -2.45 -12.98 7.57
CA ALA A 98 -1.84 -14.01 6.77
C ALA A 98 -1.78 -15.34 7.53
N LEU A 99 -1.10 -16.31 6.95
CA LEU A 99 -0.94 -17.63 7.55
C LEU A 99 -0.25 -17.57 8.91
N GLN A 100 -0.79 -18.29 9.86
CA GLN A 100 -0.20 -18.46 11.18
C GLN A 100 0.23 -19.91 11.33
N MET A 101 1.45 -20.11 11.79
CA MET A 101 1.98 -21.45 12.07
C MET A 101 1.93 -21.72 13.56
N LYS A 102 1.30 -22.85 13.93
CA LYS A 102 1.29 -23.27 15.30
C LYS A 102 2.62 -23.91 15.67
N ARG A 103 3.16 -23.52 16.80
CA ARG A 103 4.30 -24.21 17.39
C ARG A 103 3.79 -25.25 18.36
N LEU A 104 4.19 -26.51 18.14
CA LEU A 104 3.91 -27.61 19.06
C LEU A 104 5.11 -27.81 19.98
N ARG A 105 4.86 -27.85 21.25
CA ARG A 105 5.89 -28.19 22.24
C ARG A 105 5.76 -29.63 22.62
#